data_df46efb03e78b70c567d03171c32b0bc
#
_entry.id   df46efb03e78b70c567d03171c32b0bc
#
_cell.length_a   1.000
_cell.length_b   1.000
_cell.length_c   1.000
_cell.angle_alpha   90.00
_cell.angle_beta   90.00
_cell.angle_gamma   90.00
#
_symmetry.space_group_name_H-M   'P 1'
#
loop_
_entity.id
_entity.type
_entity.pdbx_description
1 polymer ?
#
loop_
_entity_poly.entity_id
_entity_poly.type
_entity_poly.pdbx_seq_one_letter_code
_entity_poly.pdbx_strand_id
1 'polypeptide(L)'
;MKTYLITGGAGFIGSHLADNLLKEGNKIIVIDNFCDFYNPKIKERNVKDNLNNPNYLLYRIDIRDMMAIESVFESNDIDCVIHLAAMAGVRPSIENPTLYQEVNCLGTQNILECMKKYHINKLVMASSSSVYGNCKEVPFKESFVVDYAISPYAATKKANEVMTHVYHALDNMNVIMLRFFTVFGPRQRPDLAINKFTRLMLIDEQIPMFGDGSTSRDYTYVGDIVDGIKRSIKYVFENDNVYEIINLGNSSPVSLKDMINTIGEVLNKEPKILELPMQPGDVERTYADITKAKKLLGYDPKTSFKEGIQKFVEWYKNQEE
;
A
#
# COMPACT_ATOMS: atom_id res chain seq x y z
N MET A 1 17.59 18.82 1.54
CA MET A 1 16.16 18.84 1.19
C MET A 1 16.01 18.17 -0.18
N LYS A 2 15.13 17.20 -0.31
CA LYS A 2 14.78 16.52 -1.56
C LYS A 2 13.32 16.79 -1.90
N THR A 3 12.96 16.68 -3.18
CA THR A 3 11.59 16.80 -3.65
C THR A 3 11.05 15.43 -4.06
N TYR A 4 10.02 14.97 -3.40
CA TYR A 4 9.38 13.67 -3.67
C TYR A 4 8.00 13.86 -4.27
N LEU A 5 7.71 13.18 -5.38
CA LEU A 5 6.36 13.04 -5.91
C LEU A 5 5.75 11.75 -5.37
N ILE A 6 4.63 11.86 -4.65
CA ILE A 6 3.87 10.73 -4.12
C ILE A 6 2.52 10.66 -4.82
N THR A 7 2.31 9.68 -5.68
CA THR A 7 0.97 9.41 -6.21
C THR A 7 0.17 8.59 -5.23
N GLY A 8 -1.13 8.86 -5.09
CA GLY A 8 -1.96 8.26 -4.04
C GLY A 8 -1.61 8.78 -2.64
N GLY A 9 -1.01 9.99 -2.55
CA GLY A 9 -0.51 10.55 -1.30
C GLY A 9 -1.60 11.01 -0.31
N ALA A 10 -2.87 11.11 -0.73
CA ALA A 10 -3.99 11.34 0.20
C ALA A 10 -4.57 10.03 0.77
N GLY A 11 -4.14 8.88 0.25
CA GLY A 11 -4.57 7.57 0.71
C GLY A 11 -3.94 7.15 2.04
N PHE A 12 -4.24 5.92 2.47
CA PHE A 12 -3.79 5.34 3.73
C PHE A 12 -2.26 5.39 3.88
N ILE A 13 -1.51 4.67 3.06
CA ILE A 13 -0.05 4.56 3.18
C ILE A 13 0.62 5.88 2.76
N GLY A 14 0.14 6.48 1.66
CA GLY A 14 0.74 7.69 1.08
C GLY A 14 0.71 8.89 2.02
N SER A 15 -0.36 9.09 2.78
CA SER A 15 -0.47 10.19 3.73
C SER A 15 0.49 10.04 4.92
N HIS A 16 0.69 8.82 5.42
CA HIS A 16 1.69 8.56 6.46
C HIS A 16 3.12 8.79 5.95
N LEU A 17 3.40 8.38 4.71
CA LEU A 17 4.70 8.62 4.09
C LEU A 17 4.95 10.12 3.90
N ALA A 18 3.96 10.86 3.39
CA ALA A 18 4.05 12.31 3.20
C ALA A 18 4.36 13.03 4.51
N ASP A 19 3.64 12.69 5.59
CA ASP A 19 3.87 13.26 6.93
C ASP A 19 5.30 12.99 7.42
N ASN A 20 5.80 11.77 7.23
CA ASN A 20 7.15 11.40 7.67
C ASN A 20 8.23 12.17 6.91
N LEU A 21 8.12 12.22 5.58
CA LEU A 21 9.11 12.89 4.73
C LEU A 21 9.08 14.43 4.91
N LEU A 22 7.90 15.03 5.16
CA LEU A 22 7.79 16.45 5.53
C LEU A 22 8.49 16.75 6.84
N LYS A 23 8.31 15.91 7.88
CA LYS A 23 9.00 16.07 9.18
C LYS A 23 10.52 15.99 9.05
N GLU A 24 11.03 15.32 8.03
CA GLU A 24 12.46 15.26 7.70
C GLU A 24 12.96 16.48 6.89
N GLY A 25 12.12 17.47 6.66
CA GLY A 25 12.46 18.72 5.96
C GLY A 25 12.48 18.60 4.45
N ASN A 26 11.78 17.64 3.86
CA ASN A 26 11.68 17.47 2.42
C ASN A 26 10.47 18.21 1.82
N LYS A 27 10.52 18.49 0.51
CA LYS A 27 9.37 18.98 -0.28
C LYS A 27 8.59 17.79 -0.81
N ILE A 28 7.26 17.81 -0.61
CA ILE A 28 6.35 16.75 -1.02
C ILE A 28 5.33 17.28 -2.01
N ILE A 29 5.25 16.59 -3.13
CA ILE A 29 4.24 16.80 -4.17
C ILE A 29 3.35 15.58 -4.14
N VAL A 30 2.05 15.79 -3.98
CA VAL A 30 1.04 14.73 -3.97
C VAL A 30 0.15 14.83 -5.19
N ILE A 31 -0.03 13.71 -5.89
CA ILE A 31 -1.09 13.50 -6.88
C ILE A 31 -2.08 12.49 -6.30
N ASP A 32 -3.36 12.87 -6.19
CA ASP A 32 -4.47 11.99 -5.81
C ASP A 32 -5.77 12.51 -6.46
N ASN A 33 -6.57 11.63 -7.04
CA ASN A 33 -7.84 12.03 -7.67
C ASN A 33 -9.01 12.07 -6.69
N PHE A 34 -8.80 11.70 -5.43
CA PHE A 34 -9.84 11.62 -4.41
C PHE A 34 -11.04 10.77 -4.85
N CYS A 35 -10.79 9.68 -5.61
CA CYS A 35 -11.85 8.81 -6.11
C CYS A 35 -12.78 8.33 -4.97
N ASP A 36 -14.02 8.03 -5.33
CA ASP A 36 -15.11 7.63 -4.46
C ASP A 36 -15.13 6.12 -4.13
N PHE A 37 -14.03 5.42 -4.34
CA PHE A 37 -13.89 4.01 -3.94
C PHE A 37 -14.25 3.79 -2.45
N TYR A 38 -13.95 4.78 -1.62
CA TYR A 38 -14.48 5.01 -0.28
C TYR A 38 -14.67 6.52 -0.08
N ASN A 39 -15.39 6.91 0.98
CA ASN A 39 -15.74 8.31 1.23
C ASN A 39 -14.53 9.24 1.10
N PRO A 40 -14.49 10.15 0.09
CA PRO A 40 -13.36 11.05 -0.18
C PRO A 40 -13.00 11.97 1.00
N LYS A 41 -13.95 12.27 1.89
CA LYS A 41 -13.71 13.06 3.10
C LYS A 41 -12.64 12.44 4.00
N ILE A 42 -12.44 11.11 3.95
CA ILE A 42 -11.36 10.44 4.68
C ILE A 42 -10.01 10.87 4.14
N LYS A 43 -9.85 10.93 2.81
CA LYS A 43 -8.63 11.42 2.16
C LYS A 43 -8.40 12.91 2.45
N GLU A 44 -9.46 13.72 2.47
CA GLU A 44 -9.37 15.15 2.81
C GLU A 44 -8.86 15.34 4.25
N ARG A 45 -9.36 14.56 5.20
CA ARG A 45 -8.84 14.57 6.58
C ARG A 45 -7.38 14.15 6.66
N ASN A 46 -6.96 13.16 5.88
CA ASN A 46 -5.59 12.67 5.89
C ASN A 46 -4.55 13.73 5.48
N VAL A 47 -4.93 14.68 4.63
CA VAL A 47 -4.02 15.73 4.11
C VAL A 47 -4.20 17.10 4.77
N LYS A 48 -5.28 17.30 5.53
CA LYS A 48 -5.72 18.59 6.05
C LYS A 48 -4.58 19.36 6.75
N ASP A 49 -3.83 18.70 7.62
CA ASP A 49 -2.81 19.35 8.45
C ASP A 49 -1.61 19.82 7.63
N ASN A 50 -1.42 19.27 6.44
CA ASN A 50 -0.29 19.59 5.55
C ASN A 50 -0.61 20.70 4.53
N LEU A 51 -1.89 21.04 4.30
CA LEU A 51 -2.30 21.96 3.24
C LEU A 51 -1.69 23.37 3.37
N ASN A 52 -1.37 23.80 4.59
CA ASN A 52 -0.75 25.10 4.84
C ASN A 52 0.79 25.03 4.93
N ASN A 53 1.39 23.85 4.73
CA ASN A 53 2.82 23.70 4.77
C ASN A 53 3.44 24.13 3.41
N PRO A 54 4.36 25.10 3.36
CA PRO A 54 4.94 25.58 2.10
C PRO A 54 5.71 24.50 1.32
N ASN A 55 6.11 23.43 1.99
CA ASN A 55 6.80 22.28 1.39
C ASN A 55 5.83 21.16 0.98
N TYR A 56 4.51 21.38 1.00
CA TYR A 56 3.51 20.40 0.59
C TYR A 56 2.64 20.97 -0.53
N LEU A 57 2.67 20.31 -1.68
CA LEU A 57 1.83 20.66 -2.83
C LEU A 57 0.88 19.50 -3.13
N LEU A 58 -0.42 19.80 -3.25
CA LEU A 58 -1.45 18.82 -3.55
C LEU A 58 -2.10 19.12 -4.91
N TYR A 59 -2.01 18.15 -5.82
CA TYR A 59 -2.68 18.17 -7.10
C TYR A 59 -3.80 17.13 -7.12
N ARG A 60 -5.04 17.57 -7.36
CA ARG A 60 -6.22 16.69 -7.49
C ARG A 60 -6.33 16.23 -8.93
N ILE A 61 -5.56 15.22 -9.31
CA ILE A 61 -5.39 14.74 -10.69
C ILE A 61 -5.55 13.23 -10.72
N ASP A 62 -6.21 12.73 -11.76
CA ASP A 62 -6.24 11.29 -12.08
C ASP A 62 -4.98 10.90 -12.84
N ILE A 63 -4.35 9.81 -12.44
CA ILE A 63 -3.11 9.32 -13.11
C ILE A 63 -3.36 8.83 -14.55
N ARG A 64 -4.62 8.72 -14.99
CA ARG A 64 -4.97 8.45 -16.37
C ARG A 64 -4.91 9.69 -17.27
N ASP A 65 -4.96 10.88 -16.69
CA ASP A 65 -4.87 12.14 -17.41
C ASP A 65 -3.41 12.54 -17.64
N MET A 66 -2.89 12.12 -18.80
CA MET A 66 -1.48 12.35 -19.18
C MET A 66 -1.11 13.83 -19.20
N MET A 67 -1.99 14.71 -19.71
CA MET A 67 -1.68 16.14 -19.82
C MET A 67 -1.60 16.80 -18.44
N ALA A 68 -2.52 16.44 -17.54
CA ALA A 68 -2.53 16.96 -16.19
C ALA A 68 -1.30 16.47 -15.39
N ILE A 69 -0.90 15.19 -15.53
CA ILE A 69 0.32 14.67 -14.90
C ILE A 69 1.55 15.42 -15.44
N GLU A 70 1.65 15.54 -16.76
CA GLU A 70 2.79 16.18 -17.41
C GLU A 70 3.00 17.61 -16.89
N SER A 71 1.93 18.38 -16.67
CA SER A 71 2.00 19.74 -16.12
C SER A 71 2.61 19.78 -14.72
N VAL A 72 2.42 18.72 -13.90
CA VAL A 72 3.04 18.62 -12.57
C VAL A 72 4.52 18.36 -12.68
N PHE A 73 4.95 17.49 -13.59
CA PHE A 73 6.37 17.21 -13.83
C PHE A 73 7.10 18.42 -14.41
N GLU A 74 6.48 19.15 -15.32
CA GLU A 74 7.03 20.37 -15.92
C GLU A 74 7.24 21.50 -14.89
N SER A 75 6.32 21.60 -13.93
CA SER A 75 6.30 22.70 -12.94
C SER A 75 7.14 22.43 -11.69
N ASN A 76 7.77 21.26 -11.57
CA ASN A 76 8.45 20.88 -10.33
C ASN A 76 9.74 20.08 -10.59
N ASP A 77 10.81 20.45 -9.91
CA ASP A 77 12.06 19.67 -9.89
C ASP A 77 11.89 18.47 -8.95
N ILE A 78 11.64 17.27 -9.50
CA ILE A 78 11.37 16.04 -8.76
C ILE A 78 12.62 15.19 -8.70
N ASP A 79 13.07 14.84 -7.49
CA ASP A 79 14.23 13.96 -7.26
C ASP A 79 13.88 12.46 -7.34
N CYS A 80 12.68 12.07 -6.92
CA CYS A 80 12.23 10.67 -6.90
C CYS A 80 10.70 10.59 -6.91
N VAL A 81 10.17 9.59 -7.59
CA VAL A 81 8.73 9.26 -7.60
C VAL A 81 8.47 8.08 -6.68
N ILE A 82 7.46 8.23 -5.81
CA ILE A 82 6.91 7.14 -5.01
C ILE A 82 5.48 6.87 -5.52
N HIS A 83 5.32 5.79 -6.29
CA HIS A 83 4.06 5.50 -6.96
C HIS A 83 3.21 4.52 -6.16
N LEU A 84 2.24 5.07 -5.40
CA LEU A 84 1.31 4.31 -4.56
C LEU A 84 -0.14 4.35 -5.08
N ALA A 85 -0.45 5.24 -6.02
CA ALA A 85 -1.79 5.33 -6.61
C ALA A 85 -2.14 4.03 -7.35
N ALA A 86 -3.28 3.45 -7.00
CA ALA A 86 -3.83 2.28 -7.66
C ALA A 86 -5.28 2.06 -7.21
N MET A 87 -6.07 1.42 -8.07
CA MET A 87 -7.25 0.69 -7.61
C MET A 87 -6.77 -0.58 -6.90
N ALA A 88 -7.15 -0.74 -5.64
CA ALA A 88 -6.72 -1.84 -4.78
C ALA A 88 -7.89 -2.74 -4.37
N GLY A 89 -7.60 -4.01 -4.13
CA GLY A 89 -8.59 -5.01 -3.71
C GLY A 89 -8.85 -6.07 -4.76
N VAL A 90 -8.78 -7.33 -4.32
CA VAL A 90 -8.95 -8.51 -5.19
C VAL A 90 -10.40 -8.59 -5.69
N ARG A 91 -11.37 -8.56 -4.78
CA ARG A 91 -12.80 -8.73 -5.13
C ARG A 91 -13.34 -7.62 -6.03
N PRO A 92 -13.17 -6.32 -5.72
CA PRO A 92 -13.64 -5.27 -6.61
C PRO A 92 -12.99 -5.31 -8.01
N SER A 93 -11.77 -5.88 -8.11
CA SER A 93 -11.12 -6.04 -9.42
C SER A 93 -11.82 -7.08 -10.32
N ILE A 94 -12.46 -8.08 -9.73
CA ILE A 94 -13.24 -9.08 -10.48
C ILE A 94 -14.52 -8.45 -11.02
N GLU A 95 -15.12 -7.54 -10.25
CA GLU A 95 -16.35 -6.83 -10.64
C GLU A 95 -16.10 -5.77 -11.73
N ASN A 96 -14.94 -5.11 -11.69
CA ASN A 96 -14.61 -4.06 -12.67
C ASN A 96 -13.15 -4.15 -13.17
N PRO A 97 -12.79 -5.21 -13.92
CA PRO A 97 -11.41 -5.46 -14.37
C PRO A 97 -10.86 -4.34 -15.28
N THR A 98 -11.70 -3.73 -16.10
CA THR A 98 -11.30 -2.65 -17.02
C THR A 98 -10.77 -1.43 -16.24
N LEU A 99 -11.48 -1.00 -15.21
CA LEU A 99 -11.03 0.12 -14.37
C LEU A 99 -9.65 -0.16 -13.74
N TYR A 100 -9.41 -1.41 -13.30
CA TYR A 100 -8.10 -1.78 -12.76
C TYR A 100 -7.00 -1.74 -13.81
N GLN A 101 -7.30 -2.14 -15.04
CA GLN A 101 -6.35 -2.04 -16.16
C GLN A 101 -6.04 -0.58 -16.51
N GLU A 102 -7.07 0.27 -16.59
CA GLU A 102 -6.91 1.68 -16.88
C GLU A 102 -6.09 2.41 -15.81
N VAL A 103 -6.47 2.25 -14.55
CA VAL A 103 -5.79 2.98 -13.46
C VAL A 103 -4.42 2.39 -13.19
N ASN A 104 -4.32 1.06 -13.02
CA ASN A 104 -3.09 0.46 -12.55
C ASN A 104 -2.05 0.29 -13.65
N CYS A 105 -2.45 0.01 -14.90
CA CYS A 105 -1.49 -0.16 -15.99
C CYS A 105 -1.32 1.12 -16.82
N LEU A 106 -2.39 1.69 -17.37
CA LEU A 106 -2.28 2.93 -18.16
C LEU A 106 -1.81 4.10 -17.28
N GLY A 107 -2.39 4.25 -16.07
CA GLY A 107 -1.96 5.31 -15.15
C GLY A 107 -0.48 5.19 -14.75
N THR A 108 0.02 3.97 -14.51
CA THR A 108 1.45 3.72 -14.27
C THR A 108 2.29 4.05 -15.51
N GLN A 109 1.84 3.66 -16.71
CA GLN A 109 2.50 4.00 -17.96
C GLN A 109 2.68 5.51 -18.11
N ASN A 110 1.66 6.30 -17.82
CA ASN A 110 1.72 7.76 -17.90
C ASN A 110 2.78 8.34 -16.95
N ILE A 111 2.88 7.82 -15.73
CA ILE A 111 3.91 8.24 -14.76
C ILE A 111 5.31 7.91 -15.30
N LEU A 112 5.52 6.71 -15.85
CA LEU A 112 6.81 6.27 -16.39
C LEU A 112 7.23 7.11 -17.61
N GLU A 113 6.30 7.43 -18.51
CA GLU A 113 6.57 8.31 -19.65
C GLU A 113 6.97 9.74 -19.21
N CYS A 114 6.28 10.30 -18.20
CA CYS A 114 6.68 11.59 -17.64
C CYS A 114 8.06 11.52 -16.98
N MET A 115 8.33 10.47 -16.19
CA MET A 115 9.65 10.28 -15.58
C MET A 115 10.75 10.24 -16.65
N LYS A 116 10.55 9.50 -17.75
CA LYS A 116 11.47 9.43 -18.88
C LYS A 116 11.65 10.80 -19.54
N LYS A 117 10.55 11.49 -19.87
CA LYS A 117 10.57 12.80 -20.53
C LYS A 117 11.30 13.86 -19.73
N TYR A 118 11.14 13.87 -18.39
CA TYR A 118 11.73 14.85 -17.48
C TYR A 118 13.01 14.35 -16.78
N HIS A 119 13.60 13.24 -17.27
CA HIS A 119 14.87 12.68 -16.80
C HIS A 119 14.91 12.33 -15.30
N ILE A 120 13.78 11.93 -14.74
CA ILE A 120 13.68 11.45 -13.36
C ILE A 120 13.89 9.95 -13.38
N ASN A 121 14.99 9.48 -12.78
CA ASN A 121 15.41 8.09 -12.87
C ASN A 121 15.28 7.30 -11.57
N LYS A 122 14.58 7.79 -10.54
CA LYS A 122 14.40 7.10 -9.26
C LYS A 122 12.93 6.83 -8.99
N LEU A 123 12.59 5.54 -8.85
CA LEU A 123 11.22 5.06 -8.62
C LEU A 123 11.17 4.06 -7.47
N VAL A 124 10.26 4.31 -6.53
CA VAL A 124 9.81 3.31 -5.56
C VAL A 124 8.32 3.09 -5.78
N MET A 125 7.89 1.87 -6.06
CA MET A 125 6.52 1.59 -6.47
C MET A 125 5.89 0.46 -5.67
N ALA A 126 4.60 0.62 -5.35
CA ALA A 126 3.80 -0.41 -4.71
C ALA A 126 3.40 -1.52 -5.69
N SER A 127 3.92 -2.72 -5.48
CA SER A 127 3.36 -3.99 -5.93
C SER A 127 2.47 -4.59 -4.83
N SER A 128 2.24 -5.89 -4.83
CA SER A 128 1.35 -6.55 -3.86
C SER A 128 1.72 -8.02 -3.67
N SER A 129 1.52 -8.54 -2.47
CA SER A 129 1.58 -9.99 -2.20
C SER A 129 0.50 -10.78 -2.96
N SER A 130 -0.53 -10.11 -3.50
CA SER A 130 -1.54 -10.76 -4.35
C SER A 130 -0.95 -11.40 -5.62
N VAL A 131 0.24 -10.98 -6.05
CA VAL A 131 0.93 -11.58 -7.21
C VAL A 131 1.31 -13.05 -7.00
N TYR A 132 1.43 -13.49 -5.73
CA TYR A 132 1.71 -14.89 -5.39
C TYR A 132 0.51 -15.83 -5.63
N GLY A 133 -0.69 -15.27 -5.81
CA GLY A 133 -1.89 -16.05 -6.09
C GLY A 133 -2.16 -17.12 -5.04
N ASN A 134 -2.45 -18.35 -5.49
CA ASN A 134 -2.69 -19.51 -4.65
C ASN A 134 -1.42 -20.36 -4.41
N CYS A 135 -0.25 -19.76 -4.37
CA CYS A 135 0.97 -20.48 -4.03
C CYS A 135 0.82 -21.15 -2.65
N LYS A 136 1.09 -22.47 -2.60
CA LYS A 136 0.99 -23.26 -1.35
C LYS A 136 2.28 -23.21 -0.54
N GLU A 137 3.40 -22.94 -1.19
CA GLU A 137 4.70 -22.84 -0.52
C GLU A 137 4.81 -21.51 0.24
N VAL A 138 5.16 -21.59 1.51
CA VAL A 138 5.37 -20.44 2.40
C VAL A 138 6.67 -20.62 3.19
N PRO A 139 7.34 -19.53 3.61
CA PRO A 139 7.04 -18.12 3.33
C PRO A 139 7.24 -17.74 1.85
N PHE A 140 6.48 -16.76 1.37
CA PHE A 140 6.56 -16.29 -0.02
C PHE A 140 7.88 -15.58 -0.29
N LYS A 141 8.64 -16.07 -1.26
CA LYS A 141 9.93 -15.50 -1.68
C LYS A 141 9.80 -14.76 -2.99
N GLU A 142 10.56 -13.70 -3.18
CA GLU A 142 10.55 -12.91 -4.41
C GLU A 142 10.99 -13.73 -5.64
N SER A 143 11.74 -14.81 -5.42
CA SER A 143 12.19 -15.76 -6.45
C SER A 143 11.10 -16.72 -6.95
N PHE A 144 9.92 -16.75 -6.31
CA PHE A 144 8.84 -17.63 -6.76
C PHE A 144 8.27 -17.15 -8.10
N VAL A 145 7.88 -18.12 -8.92
CA VAL A 145 7.15 -17.87 -10.16
C VAL A 145 5.76 -17.33 -9.81
N VAL A 146 5.43 -16.13 -10.31
CA VAL A 146 4.19 -15.40 -10.04
C VAL A 146 3.40 -15.10 -11.33
N ASP A 147 3.41 -16.04 -12.26
CA ASP A 147 2.79 -15.90 -13.59
C ASP A 147 1.30 -16.31 -13.60
N TYR A 148 0.81 -16.88 -12.49
CA TYR A 148 -0.55 -17.41 -12.36
C TYR A 148 -1.40 -16.55 -11.42
N ALA A 149 -1.63 -15.29 -11.81
CA ALA A 149 -2.47 -14.38 -11.06
C ALA A 149 -3.93 -14.88 -11.01
N ILE A 150 -4.57 -14.77 -9.84
CA ILE A 150 -5.96 -15.22 -9.61
C ILE A 150 -6.98 -14.06 -9.53
N SER A 151 -6.54 -12.85 -9.84
CA SER A 151 -7.40 -11.67 -9.91
C SER A 151 -6.85 -10.63 -10.88
N PRO A 152 -7.71 -9.79 -11.49
CA PRO A 152 -7.27 -8.67 -12.30
C PRO A 152 -6.33 -7.72 -11.54
N TYR A 153 -6.58 -7.46 -10.26
CA TYR A 153 -5.67 -6.67 -9.41
C TYR A 153 -4.26 -7.25 -9.37
N ALA A 154 -4.13 -8.56 -9.08
CA ALA A 154 -2.83 -9.23 -9.04
C ALA A 154 -2.14 -9.18 -10.41
N ALA A 155 -2.90 -9.40 -11.49
CA ALA A 155 -2.39 -9.33 -12.86
C ALA A 155 -1.85 -7.95 -13.20
N THR A 156 -2.57 -6.86 -12.85
CA THR A 156 -2.08 -5.48 -13.08
C THR A 156 -0.83 -5.17 -12.27
N LYS A 157 -0.73 -5.65 -11.03
CA LYS A 157 0.48 -5.45 -10.22
C LYS A 157 1.68 -6.19 -10.79
N LYS A 158 1.48 -7.44 -11.26
CA LYS A 158 2.53 -8.19 -11.96
C LYS A 158 2.92 -7.53 -13.28
N ALA A 159 1.96 -7.04 -14.07
CA ALA A 159 2.23 -6.31 -15.31
C ALA A 159 3.13 -5.09 -15.06
N ASN A 160 2.90 -4.36 -13.96
CA ASN A 160 3.72 -3.22 -13.58
C ASN A 160 5.15 -3.62 -13.18
N GLU A 161 5.36 -4.77 -12.52
CA GLU A 161 6.71 -5.29 -12.28
C GLU A 161 7.46 -5.51 -13.60
N VAL A 162 6.80 -6.11 -14.59
CA VAL A 162 7.41 -6.34 -15.92
C VAL A 162 7.62 -5.04 -16.67
N MET A 163 6.64 -4.12 -16.66
CA MET A 163 6.70 -2.84 -17.34
C MET A 163 7.84 -1.96 -16.80
N THR A 164 7.97 -1.84 -15.49
CA THR A 164 9.04 -1.03 -14.89
C THR A 164 10.44 -1.58 -15.18
N HIS A 165 10.58 -2.90 -15.39
CA HIS A 165 11.84 -3.48 -15.85
C HIS A 165 12.22 -3.01 -17.26
N VAL A 166 11.26 -2.78 -18.14
CA VAL A 166 11.55 -2.22 -19.48
C VAL A 166 12.19 -0.84 -19.37
N TYR A 167 11.64 0.05 -18.52
CA TYR A 167 12.19 1.39 -18.31
C TYR A 167 13.55 1.36 -17.58
N HIS A 168 13.75 0.39 -16.68
CA HIS A 168 15.08 0.14 -16.12
C HIS A 168 16.08 -0.22 -17.22
N ALA A 169 15.75 -1.18 -18.08
CA ALA A 169 16.65 -1.69 -19.11
C ALA A 169 16.96 -0.69 -20.25
N LEU A 170 15.97 0.12 -20.65
CA LEU A 170 16.07 1.02 -21.79
C LEU A 170 16.44 2.46 -21.40
N ASP A 171 15.97 2.94 -20.25
CA ASP A 171 16.07 4.32 -19.82
C ASP A 171 16.90 4.50 -18.52
N ASN A 172 17.57 3.44 -18.06
CA ASN A 172 18.43 3.43 -16.86
C ASN A 172 17.71 3.92 -15.58
N MET A 173 16.40 3.63 -15.45
CA MET A 173 15.68 3.96 -14.23
C MET A 173 16.10 3.03 -13.09
N ASN A 174 16.39 3.59 -11.92
CA ASN A 174 16.58 2.86 -10.67
C ASN A 174 15.20 2.59 -10.03
N VAL A 175 14.81 1.33 -9.94
CA VAL A 175 13.46 0.92 -9.56
C VAL A 175 13.48 -0.05 -8.39
N ILE A 176 12.67 0.22 -7.36
CA ILE A 176 12.30 -0.78 -6.34
C ILE A 176 10.80 -0.99 -6.38
N MET A 177 10.40 -2.23 -6.64
CA MET A 177 9.02 -2.70 -6.57
C MET A 177 8.75 -3.36 -5.22
N LEU A 178 7.81 -2.84 -4.45
CA LEU A 178 7.51 -3.31 -3.09
C LEU A 178 6.24 -4.16 -3.08
N ARG A 179 6.37 -5.46 -2.85
CA ARG A 179 5.25 -6.36 -2.63
C ARG A 179 4.76 -6.21 -1.20
N PHE A 180 3.79 -5.30 -0.99
CA PHE A 180 3.18 -5.12 0.32
C PHE A 180 2.33 -6.32 0.69
N PHE A 181 2.51 -6.79 1.93
CA PHE A 181 1.58 -7.69 2.59
C PHE A 181 0.43 -6.89 3.21
N THR A 182 -0.39 -7.50 4.06
CA THR A 182 -1.60 -6.83 4.54
C THR A 182 -1.26 -5.68 5.49
N VAL A 183 -1.31 -4.45 5.00
CA VAL A 183 -1.00 -3.25 5.79
C VAL A 183 -2.18 -2.86 6.66
N PHE A 184 -1.92 -2.53 7.94
CA PHE A 184 -2.93 -2.05 8.88
C PHE A 184 -2.40 -0.92 9.78
N GLY A 185 -3.32 -0.17 10.41
CA GLY A 185 -2.99 0.93 11.32
C GLY A 185 -3.89 2.15 11.12
N PRO A 186 -3.60 3.27 11.79
CA PRO A 186 -4.32 4.53 11.63
C PRO A 186 -4.53 4.92 10.17
N ARG A 187 -5.66 5.57 9.86
CA ARG A 187 -6.07 5.94 8.49
C ARG A 187 -6.35 4.75 7.55
N GLN A 188 -6.41 3.52 8.06
CA GLN A 188 -6.78 2.35 7.26
C GLN A 188 -8.17 2.54 6.63
N ARG A 189 -8.32 2.11 5.37
CA ARG A 189 -9.58 2.19 4.64
C ARG A 189 -10.73 1.47 5.37
N PRO A 190 -11.97 1.98 5.30
CA PRO A 190 -13.11 1.44 6.05
C PRO A 190 -13.60 0.06 5.55
N ASP A 191 -13.25 -0.32 4.31
CA ASP A 191 -13.59 -1.61 3.71
C ASP A 191 -12.70 -2.77 4.20
N LEU A 192 -11.55 -2.47 4.82
CA LEU A 192 -10.62 -3.48 5.30
C LEU A 192 -11.04 -4.08 6.64
N ALA A 193 -10.74 -5.37 6.84
CA ALA A 193 -11.28 -6.20 7.92
C ALA A 193 -11.08 -5.58 9.32
N ILE A 194 -9.88 -5.11 9.66
CA ILE A 194 -9.59 -4.53 10.98
C ILE A 194 -10.46 -3.30 11.23
N ASN A 195 -10.57 -2.39 10.27
CA ASN A 195 -11.42 -1.21 10.39
C ASN A 195 -12.90 -1.59 10.52
N LYS A 196 -13.38 -2.45 9.61
CA LYS A 196 -14.76 -2.92 9.60
C LYS A 196 -15.12 -3.62 10.92
N PHE A 197 -14.27 -4.51 11.44
CA PHE A 197 -14.56 -5.28 12.64
C PHE A 197 -14.46 -4.41 13.90
N THR A 198 -13.52 -3.49 13.96
CA THR A 198 -13.48 -2.49 15.05
C THR A 198 -14.76 -1.69 15.12
N ARG A 199 -15.25 -1.19 13.97
CA ARG A 199 -16.51 -0.47 13.88
C ARG A 199 -17.69 -1.31 14.36
N LEU A 200 -17.82 -2.55 13.87
CA LEU A 200 -18.91 -3.44 14.26
C LEU A 200 -18.89 -3.76 15.76
N MET A 201 -17.70 -3.99 16.35
CA MET A 201 -17.59 -4.20 17.80
C MET A 201 -17.96 -2.96 18.60
N LEU A 202 -17.59 -1.76 18.13
CA LEU A 202 -17.93 -0.50 18.84
C LEU A 202 -19.46 -0.29 18.92
N ILE A 203 -20.17 -0.58 17.82
CA ILE A 203 -21.66 -0.46 17.77
C ILE A 203 -22.40 -1.73 18.18
N ASP A 204 -21.68 -2.71 18.76
CA ASP A 204 -22.22 -3.95 19.31
C ASP A 204 -22.91 -4.89 18.29
N GLU A 205 -22.51 -4.79 17.01
CA GLU A 205 -23.00 -5.60 15.88
C GLU A 205 -22.19 -6.90 15.68
N GLN A 206 -22.78 -7.86 14.94
CA GLN A 206 -22.15 -9.13 14.63
C GLN A 206 -21.03 -8.98 13.61
N ILE A 207 -19.93 -9.75 13.83
CA ILE A 207 -18.76 -9.82 12.93
C ILE A 207 -18.94 -11.01 12.00
N PRO A 208 -18.98 -10.78 10.67
CA PRO A 208 -19.00 -11.87 9.71
C PRO A 208 -17.63 -12.55 9.66
N MET A 209 -17.55 -13.78 10.15
CA MET A 209 -16.37 -14.63 10.07
C MET A 209 -16.58 -15.70 9.00
N PHE A 210 -15.79 -15.65 7.93
CA PHE A 210 -15.86 -16.62 6.84
C PHE A 210 -14.99 -17.84 7.14
N GLY A 211 -15.59 -19.04 7.08
CA GLY A 211 -14.94 -20.28 7.47
C GLY A 211 -14.81 -20.42 9.00
N ASP A 212 -13.86 -21.22 9.43
CA ASP A 212 -13.57 -21.51 10.84
C ASP A 212 -12.65 -20.51 11.53
N GLY A 213 -12.24 -19.43 10.82
CA GLY A 213 -11.33 -18.41 11.31
C GLY A 213 -9.85 -18.80 11.25
N SER A 214 -9.50 -19.94 10.66
CA SER A 214 -8.10 -20.42 10.54
C SER A 214 -7.30 -19.72 9.43
N THR A 215 -7.98 -19.07 8.46
CA THR A 215 -7.28 -18.31 7.42
C THR A 215 -6.38 -17.26 8.05
N SER A 216 -5.16 -17.11 7.55
CA SER A 216 -4.17 -16.21 8.15
C SER A 216 -3.59 -15.22 7.16
N ARG A 217 -3.23 -14.04 7.67
CA ARG A 217 -2.58 -12.98 6.89
C ARG A 217 -1.35 -12.47 7.63
N ASP A 218 -0.33 -12.14 6.86
CA ASP A 218 0.81 -11.39 7.34
C ASP A 218 0.41 -9.92 7.44
N TYR A 219 0.04 -9.51 8.66
CA TYR A 219 -0.34 -8.12 8.96
C TYR A 219 0.87 -7.29 9.33
N THR A 220 1.07 -6.21 8.62
CA THR A 220 2.21 -5.31 8.82
C THR A 220 1.73 -3.91 9.19
N TYR A 221 2.24 -3.38 10.30
CA TYR A 221 1.86 -2.04 10.76
C TYR A 221 2.31 -0.96 9.75
N VAL A 222 1.47 0.03 9.51
CA VAL A 222 1.72 1.08 8.51
C VAL A 222 3.02 1.85 8.76
N GLY A 223 3.40 2.06 10.03
CA GLY A 223 4.67 2.70 10.37
C GLY A 223 5.89 1.90 9.91
N ASP A 224 5.85 0.57 10.04
CA ASP A 224 6.92 -0.31 9.55
C ASP A 224 6.97 -0.33 8.01
N ILE A 225 5.81 -0.28 7.33
CA ILE A 225 5.75 -0.14 5.87
C ILE A 225 6.36 1.19 5.40
N VAL A 226 6.04 2.29 6.08
CA VAL A 226 6.63 3.61 5.78
C VAL A 226 8.14 3.60 5.98
N ASP A 227 8.65 2.96 7.04
CA ASP A 227 10.09 2.76 7.23
C ASP A 227 10.71 1.98 6.06
N GLY A 228 10.07 0.89 5.63
CA GLY A 228 10.51 0.11 4.47
C GLY A 228 10.54 0.92 3.17
N ILE A 229 9.54 1.77 2.92
CA ILE A 229 9.52 2.68 1.75
C ILE A 229 10.67 3.69 1.85
N LYS A 230 10.89 4.31 3.01
CA LYS A 230 11.98 5.29 3.22
C LYS A 230 13.36 4.66 3.02
N ARG A 231 13.57 3.44 3.48
CA ARG A 231 14.80 2.67 3.23
C ARG A 231 14.98 2.36 1.75
N SER A 232 13.90 2.07 1.04
CA SER A 232 13.92 1.85 -0.41
C SER A 232 14.27 3.14 -1.16
N ILE A 233 13.73 4.29 -0.74
CA ILE A 233 14.10 5.61 -1.27
C ILE A 233 15.62 5.84 -1.05
N LYS A 234 16.11 5.63 0.16
CA LYS A 234 17.54 5.74 0.44
C LYS A 234 18.38 4.85 -0.47
N TYR A 235 17.98 3.59 -0.65
CA TYR A 235 18.70 2.61 -1.44
C TYR A 235 18.83 3.03 -2.92
N VAL A 236 17.77 3.56 -3.57
CA VAL A 236 17.82 4.03 -4.96
C VAL A 236 18.63 5.33 -5.14
N PHE A 237 18.90 6.07 -4.05
CA PHE A 237 19.82 7.22 -4.08
C PHE A 237 21.28 6.84 -3.88
N GLU A 238 21.55 5.76 -3.17
CA GLU A 238 22.92 5.32 -2.81
C GLU A 238 23.49 4.29 -3.79
N ASN A 239 22.64 3.74 -4.70
CA ASN A 239 23.06 2.69 -5.62
C ASN A 239 22.60 3.01 -7.05
N ASP A 240 23.42 2.58 -8.03
CA ASP A 240 23.13 2.70 -9.44
C ASP A 240 22.73 1.35 -10.03
N ASN A 241 22.07 1.37 -11.18
CA ASN A 241 21.61 0.19 -11.91
C ASN A 241 20.72 -0.75 -11.06
N VAL A 242 19.78 -0.14 -10.31
CA VAL A 242 18.89 -0.85 -9.38
C VAL A 242 17.61 -1.28 -10.08
N TYR A 243 17.35 -2.58 -10.12
CA TYR A 243 16.00 -3.13 -10.31
C TYR A 243 15.77 -4.24 -9.31
N GLU A 244 14.95 -3.96 -8.31
CA GLU A 244 14.70 -4.90 -7.22
C GLU A 244 13.21 -5.05 -6.94
N ILE A 245 12.77 -6.31 -6.78
CA ILE A 245 11.46 -6.65 -6.24
C ILE A 245 11.67 -7.11 -4.81
N ILE A 246 10.95 -6.53 -3.85
CA ILE A 246 11.19 -6.74 -2.41
C ILE A 246 9.86 -6.92 -1.68
N ASN A 247 9.76 -7.97 -0.87
CA ASN A 247 8.63 -8.16 0.04
C ASN A 247 8.72 -7.22 1.24
N LEU A 248 7.64 -6.49 1.55
CA LEU A 248 7.49 -5.79 2.81
C LEU A 248 6.31 -6.39 3.59
N GLY A 249 6.65 -7.16 4.60
CA GLY A 249 5.76 -7.87 5.50
C GLY A 249 6.29 -7.85 6.92
N ASN A 250 5.54 -8.38 7.87
CA ASN A 250 5.97 -8.56 9.26
C ASN A 250 6.62 -9.94 9.50
N SER A 251 6.45 -10.85 8.54
CA SER A 251 6.91 -12.25 8.67
C SER A 251 6.32 -12.98 9.90
N SER A 252 5.10 -12.62 10.28
CA SER A 252 4.37 -13.18 11.44
C SER A 252 2.87 -13.25 11.13
N PRO A 253 2.40 -14.31 10.46
CA PRO A 253 0.99 -14.44 10.11
C PRO A 253 0.08 -14.52 11.35
N VAL A 254 -1.07 -13.83 11.28
CA VAL A 254 -2.11 -13.84 12.32
C VAL A 254 -3.37 -14.43 11.73
N SER A 255 -4.04 -15.34 12.45
CA SER A 255 -5.30 -15.93 12.01
C SER A 255 -6.46 -14.92 12.07
N LEU A 256 -7.52 -15.16 11.29
CA LEU A 256 -8.72 -14.34 11.35
C LEU A 256 -9.33 -14.35 12.76
N LYS A 257 -9.33 -15.51 13.42
CA LYS A 257 -9.81 -15.66 14.79
C LYS A 257 -8.96 -14.85 15.79
N ASP A 258 -7.62 -14.94 15.69
CA ASP A 258 -6.72 -14.18 16.57
C ASP A 258 -6.84 -12.66 16.33
N MET A 259 -7.04 -12.24 15.08
CA MET A 259 -7.30 -10.84 14.76
C MET A 259 -8.57 -10.34 15.45
N ILE A 260 -9.68 -11.08 15.34
CA ILE A 260 -10.96 -10.72 15.97
C ILE A 260 -10.78 -10.65 17.49
N ASN A 261 -10.17 -11.66 18.10
CA ASN A 261 -9.94 -11.70 19.54
C ASN A 261 -9.06 -10.54 20.02
N THR A 262 -7.97 -10.23 19.28
CA THR A 262 -7.08 -9.12 19.63
C THR A 262 -7.81 -7.77 19.59
N ILE A 263 -8.68 -7.55 18.59
CA ILE A 263 -9.49 -6.32 18.54
C ILE A 263 -10.44 -6.28 19.76
N GLY A 264 -11.10 -7.39 20.10
CA GLY A 264 -11.97 -7.50 21.26
C GLY A 264 -11.24 -7.21 22.58
N GLU A 265 -10.06 -7.79 22.78
CA GLU A 265 -9.21 -7.52 23.95
C GLU A 265 -8.88 -6.02 24.09
N VAL A 266 -8.45 -5.37 22.98
CA VAL A 266 -8.06 -3.95 22.99
C VAL A 266 -9.28 -3.04 23.23
N LEU A 267 -10.45 -3.42 22.73
CA LEU A 267 -11.71 -2.70 22.96
C LEU A 267 -12.33 -3.00 24.33
N ASN A 268 -11.87 -4.05 25.02
CA ASN A 268 -12.50 -4.64 26.21
C ASN A 268 -13.96 -5.04 25.93
N LYS A 269 -14.18 -5.73 24.78
CA LYS A 269 -15.49 -6.22 24.32
C LYS A 269 -15.40 -7.66 23.85
N GLU A 270 -16.41 -8.48 24.14
CA GLU A 270 -16.56 -9.81 23.54
C GLU A 270 -17.08 -9.71 22.09
N PRO A 271 -16.39 -10.32 21.11
CA PRO A 271 -16.85 -10.31 19.73
C PRO A 271 -18.09 -11.19 19.55
N LYS A 272 -19.15 -10.64 18.95
CA LYS A 272 -20.34 -11.39 18.51
C LYS A 272 -20.09 -11.93 17.11
N ILE A 273 -19.75 -13.20 16.98
CA ILE A 273 -19.37 -13.81 15.71
C ILE A 273 -20.61 -14.35 14.97
N LEU A 274 -20.72 -14.02 13.68
CA LEU A 274 -21.62 -14.65 12.72
C LEU A 274 -20.76 -15.51 11.78
N GLU A 275 -20.82 -16.83 11.97
CA GLU A 275 -20.12 -17.78 11.10
C GLU A 275 -20.77 -17.84 9.73
N LEU A 276 -19.97 -17.71 8.66
CA LEU A 276 -20.42 -17.76 7.27
C LEU A 276 -19.56 -18.76 6.47
N PRO A 277 -20.12 -19.38 5.43
CA PRO A 277 -19.33 -20.26 4.56
C PRO A 277 -18.11 -19.57 3.96
N MET A 278 -17.03 -20.32 3.72
CA MET A 278 -15.86 -19.83 3.00
C MET A 278 -16.24 -19.20 1.66
N GLN A 279 -15.64 -18.08 1.33
CA GLN A 279 -15.88 -17.42 0.06
C GLN A 279 -14.90 -17.92 -1.02
N PRO A 280 -15.37 -18.15 -2.25
CA PRO A 280 -14.49 -18.49 -3.37
C PRO A 280 -13.41 -17.41 -3.61
N GLY A 281 -12.18 -17.84 -3.89
CA GLY A 281 -11.07 -16.95 -4.20
C GLY A 281 -10.33 -16.35 -3.00
N ASP A 282 -10.71 -16.68 -1.78
CA ASP A 282 -9.92 -16.30 -0.61
C ASP A 282 -8.66 -17.18 -0.50
N VAL A 283 -7.52 -16.52 -0.33
CA VAL A 283 -6.23 -17.17 -0.08
C VAL A 283 -6.22 -17.70 1.36
N GLU A 284 -5.84 -18.97 1.56
CA GLU A 284 -5.81 -19.56 2.90
C GLU A 284 -4.79 -18.87 3.81
N ARG A 285 -3.61 -18.55 3.25
CA ARG A 285 -2.51 -17.97 4.03
C ARG A 285 -1.66 -17.01 3.22
N THR A 286 -1.24 -15.90 3.83
CA THR A 286 -0.12 -15.09 3.34
C THR A 286 0.97 -15.02 4.39
N TYR A 287 2.23 -15.20 3.96
CA TYR A 287 3.39 -15.20 4.85
C TYR A 287 4.63 -14.72 4.07
N ALA A 288 5.19 -13.57 4.46
CA ALA A 288 6.33 -12.97 3.81
C ALA A 288 7.65 -13.61 4.22
N ASP A 289 8.49 -13.95 3.26
CA ASP A 289 9.93 -13.99 3.48
C ASP A 289 10.48 -12.56 3.30
N ILE A 290 11.04 -12.00 4.35
CA ILE A 290 11.62 -10.64 4.37
C ILE A 290 13.15 -10.64 4.40
N THR A 291 13.77 -11.78 4.11
CA THR A 291 15.25 -11.94 4.14
C THR A 291 15.92 -10.95 3.20
N LYS A 292 15.36 -10.76 2.00
CA LYS A 292 15.87 -9.80 1.02
C LYS A 292 15.75 -8.37 1.50
N ALA A 293 14.60 -7.99 2.06
CA ALA A 293 14.37 -6.66 2.64
C ALA A 293 15.36 -6.38 3.80
N LYS A 294 15.58 -7.34 4.68
CA LYS A 294 16.58 -7.22 5.76
C LYS A 294 17.98 -7.01 5.22
N LYS A 295 18.38 -7.81 4.22
CA LYS A 295 19.74 -7.77 3.65
C LYS A 295 20.02 -6.48 2.88
N LEU A 296 19.11 -6.05 2.00
CA LEU A 296 19.35 -4.91 1.12
C LEU A 296 19.00 -3.58 1.78
N LEU A 297 17.91 -3.53 2.51
CA LEU A 297 17.37 -2.30 3.07
C LEU A 297 17.66 -2.13 4.57
N GLY A 298 18.09 -3.17 5.26
CA GLY A 298 18.13 -3.21 6.72
C GLY A 298 16.73 -3.10 7.34
N TYR A 299 15.69 -3.52 6.58
CA TYR A 299 14.29 -3.50 7.04
C TYR A 299 14.07 -4.50 8.17
N ASP A 300 13.53 -4.03 9.28
CA ASP A 300 13.27 -4.88 10.45
C ASP A 300 12.01 -4.36 11.16
N PRO A 301 10.81 -4.89 10.81
CA PRO A 301 9.54 -4.45 11.40
C PRO A 301 9.54 -4.72 12.91
N LYS A 302 9.14 -3.73 13.70
CA LYS A 302 9.22 -3.77 15.17
C LYS A 302 7.86 -3.81 15.85
N THR A 303 6.80 -3.37 15.16
CA THR A 303 5.49 -3.22 15.78
C THR A 303 4.78 -4.56 15.83
N SER A 304 4.49 -5.05 17.03
CA SER A 304 3.68 -6.26 17.19
C SER A 304 2.24 -6.02 16.71
N PHE A 305 1.54 -7.11 16.33
CA PHE A 305 0.17 -7.00 15.86
C PHE A 305 -0.73 -6.33 16.90
N LYS A 306 -0.65 -6.74 18.18
CA LYS A 306 -1.43 -6.16 19.28
C LYS A 306 -1.16 -4.67 19.49
N GLU A 307 0.12 -4.27 19.48
CA GLU A 307 0.49 -2.86 19.59
C GLU A 307 -0.07 -2.02 18.42
N GLY A 308 0.01 -2.54 17.19
CA GLY A 308 -0.57 -1.89 16.02
C GLY A 308 -2.10 -1.75 16.10
N ILE A 309 -2.81 -2.76 16.66
CA ILE A 309 -4.27 -2.67 16.93
C ILE A 309 -4.56 -1.63 17.99
N GLN A 310 -3.75 -1.52 19.06
CA GLN A 310 -3.91 -0.47 20.08
C GLN A 310 -3.83 0.93 19.45
N LYS A 311 -2.79 1.19 18.66
CA LYS A 311 -2.61 2.46 17.93
C LYS A 311 -3.76 2.75 16.95
N PHE A 312 -4.27 1.70 16.28
CA PHE A 312 -5.41 1.83 15.38
C PHE A 312 -6.69 2.20 16.12
N VAL A 313 -7.01 1.50 17.23
CA VAL A 313 -8.22 1.74 18.03
C VAL A 313 -8.18 3.11 18.68
N GLU A 314 -7.04 3.55 19.21
CA GLU A 314 -6.85 4.89 19.75
C GLU A 314 -7.14 5.96 18.68
N TRP A 315 -6.54 5.83 17.51
CA TRP A 315 -6.80 6.71 16.38
C TRP A 315 -8.29 6.70 15.98
N TYR A 316 -8.91 5.52 15.92
CA TYR A 316 -10.30 5.37 15.49
C TYR A 316 -11.26 6.09 16.44
N LYS A 317 -11.09 5.93 17.75
CA LYS A 317 -11.91 6.62 18.75
C LYS A 317 -11.79 8.14 18.67
N ASN A 318 -10.62 8.66 18.38
CA ASN A 318 -10.37 10.10 18.24
C ASN A 318 -10.89 10.69 16.91
N GLN A 319 -11.43 9.87 15.97
CA GLN A 319 -12.05 10.35 14.73
C GLN A 319 -13.56 10.60 14.87
N GLU A 320 -14.19 10.12 15.95
CA GLU A 320 -15.63 10.25 16.20
C GLU A 320 -15.97 11.58 16.93
N GLU A 321 -14.97 12.35 17.33
CA GLU A 321 -15.11 13.72 17.84
C GLU A 321 -14.87 14.76 16.70
#